data_3286ab6568748eb40e96621a1104d76f
#
_entry.id   3286ab6568748eb40e96621a1104d76f
#
_cell.length_a   1.000
_cell.length_b   1.000
_cell.length_c   1.000
_cell.angle_alpha   90.00
_cell.angle_beta   90.00
_cell.angle_gamma   90.00
#
_symmetry.space_group_name_H-M   'P 1'
#
loop_
_entity.id
_entity.type
_entity.pdbx_description
1 polymer ?
#
loop_
_entity_poly.entity_id
_entity_poly.type
_entity_poly.pdbx_seq_one_letter_code
_entity_poly.pdbx_strand_id
1 'polypeptide(L)'
;MAIFSARAGLAGAVSALVILSACGPIGSNQPTPMEEYTPEQIYLMAEAELESSRKADEAARLFGEVERLYPYSEWAKRALIMQAYAYHKDRRYEESRATAQRFIDFYPADEDAAYAQYLLALSYYDQIDLVGRDQGLTFQALQALRTVIERYPDSEYAKSAMLKFDLAFDHLAAKEMEIGRYYLRRGHFTAAINRFRVVVEDFKTTTHTAEALFRLIEAYLSLGLDEEAQTAGAILGYNFRGSEWYEDGYNLLTGKGLAPEARGTSWLRTIHRQMIRGEWL
;
A
#
# COMPACT_ATOMS: atom_id res chain seq x y z
N MET A 1 12.64 94.16 -3.69
CA MET A 1 13.16 94.85 -2.51
C MET A 1 14.05 93.85 -1.74
N ALA A 2 15.27 94.11 -1.91
CA ALA A 2 16.34 94.37 -0.98
C ALA A 2 16.85 93.09 -0.30
N ILE A 3 18.00 92.64 -0.61
CA ILE A 3 19.41 93.13 -0.48
C ILE A 3 20.11 92.55 0.77
N PHE A 4 21.33 92.05 0.51
CA PHE A 4 22.51 91.85 1.40
C PHE A 4 22.60 90.62 2.27
N SER A 5 23.71 89.97 2.39
CA SER A 5 25.12 89.94 1.86
C SER A 5 25.86 89.02 2.83
N ALA A 6 26.59 88.13 2.30
CA ALA A 6 28.02 87.99 2.31
C ALA A 6 28.80 87.82 3.67
N ARG A 7 29.69 86.87 3.63
CA ARG A 7 31.06 86.70 4.15
C ARG A 7 31.17 85.48 5.09
N ALA A 8 31.84 84.47 4.61
CA ALA A 8 33.30 84.25 4.52
C ALA A 8 33.88 83.84 5.89
N GLY A 9 34.45 82.68 5.92
CA GLY A 9 35.28 82.21 7.00
C GLY A 9 35.86 80.81 6.72
N LEU A 10 36.98 80.81 6.05
CA LEU A 10 37.95 79.71 5.88
C LEU A 10 38.34 79.09 7.26
N ALA A 11 38.59 77.83 7.25
CA ALA A 11 39.70 77.09 7.84
C ALA A 11 39.24 75.78 8.43
N GLY A 12 39.98 74.77 8.05
CA GLY A 12 39.97 73.50 8.75
C GLY A 12 40.05 72.29 7.83
N ALA A 13 41.16 72.20 7.11
CA ALA A 13 41.58 71.01 6.43
C ALA A 13 41.95 69.92 7.43
N VAL A 14 41.90 68.65 6.93
CA VAL A 14 42.58 67.46 7.42
C VAL A 14 41.89 66.70 8.56
N SER A 15 41.12 65.70 8.11
CA SER A 15 41.22 64.34 8.62
C SER A 15 40.43 63.39 7.73
N ALA A 16 40.91 63.31 6.50
CA ALA A 16 40.65 62.13 5.67
C ALA A 16 41.81 61.17 6.01
N LEU A 17 41.59 60.20 6.82
CA LEU A 17 42.42 58.99 6.77
C LEU A 17 41.74 57.84 7.57
N VAL A 18 41.64 56.71 6.86
CA VAL A 18 41.69 55.35 7.40
C VAL A 18 40.42 54.87 8.05
N ILE A 19 39.43 54.54 7.20
CA ILE A 19 38.63 53.33 7.38
C ILE A 19 38.74 52.47 6.12
N LEU A 20 39.94 52.04 5.82
CA LEU A 20 40.24 50.99 4.83
C LEU A 20 41.06 49.94 5.55
N SER A 21 40.40 49.01 6.21
CA SER A 21 40.91 47.66 6.50
C SER A 21 40.02 46.94 7.48
N ALA A 22 38.79 46.66 7.02
CA ALA A 22 37.98 45.60 7.61
C ALA A 22 37.26 44.84 6.51
N CYS A 23 37.95 44.58 5.38
CA CYS A 23 37.66 43.43 4.53
C CYS A 23 38.48 42.28 5.09
N GLY A 24 38.12 41.80 6.28
CA GLY A 24 38.37 40.40 6.62
C GLY A 24 37.68 39.55 5.54
N PRO A 25 38.26 38.43 5.12
CA PRO A 25 37.53 37.53 4.26
C PRO A 25 36.24 37.17 4.99
N ILE A 26 35.11 37.67 4.49
CA ILE A 26 33.80 37.09 4.79
C ILE A 26 34.01 35.66 4.35
N GLY A 27 34.17 34.73 5.32
CA GLY A 27 34.31 33.33 5.04
C GLY A 27 33.14 33.00 4.11
N SER A 28 33.46 32.62 2.89
CA SER A 28 32.48 32.15 1.96
C SER A 28 31.83 30.93 2.65
N ASN A 29 30.63 31.15 3.17
CA ASN A 29 29.76 30.06 3.65
C ASN A 29 29.27 29.30 2.40
N GLN A 30 30.22 28.91 1.53
CA GLN A 30 29.91 27.97 0.48
C GLN A 30 29.76 26.61 1.16
N PRO A 31 28.62 25.93 0.96
CA PRO A 31 28.44 24.60 1.49
C PRO A 31 29.61 23.73 1.02
N THR A 32 30.20 23.02 1.95
CA THR A 32 31.30 22.09 1.67
C THR A 32 30.85 21.14 0.56
N PRO A 33 31.63 20.97 -0.53
CA PRO A 33 31.28 20.03 -1.57
C PRO A 33 31.06 18.63 -1.01
N MET A 34 30.06 17.90 -1.52
CA MET A 34 29.67 16.56 -0.99
C MET A 34 30.85 15.56 -1.08
N GLU A 35 31.75 15.78 -2.02
CA GLU A 35 32.98 14.97 -2.25
C GLU A 35 33.98 15.05 -1.12
N GLU A 36 33.90 16.04 -0.23
CA GLU A 36 34.80 16.20 0.92
C GLU A 36 34.34 15.40 2.15
N TYR A 37 33.10 14.89 2.15
CA TYR A 37 32.57 14.08 3.24
C TYR A 37 32.82 12.60 3.01
N THR A 38 33.07 11.87 4.11
CA THR A 38 33.11 10.40 4.06
C THR A 38 31.73 9.80 3.81
N PRO A 39 31.65 8.55 3.30
CA PRO A 39 30.33 7.89 3.08
C PRO A 39 29.51 7.79 4.38
N GLU A 40 30.17 7.56 5.52
CA GLU A 40 29.54 7.56 6.84
C GLU A 40 28.93 8.92 7.20
N GLN A 41 29.69 10.01 6.98
CA GLN A 41 29.21 11.36 7.27
C GLN A 41 27.98 11.73 6.43
N ILE A 42 28.00 11.41 5.13
CA ILE A 42 26.85 11.67 4.26
C ILE A 42 25.64 10.84 4.72
N TYR A 43 25.85 9.56 5.07
CA TYR A 43 24.82 8.69 5.59
C TYR A 43 24.18 9.24 6.87
N LEU A 44 24.98 9.65 7.85
CA LEU A 44 24.49 10.24 9.10
C LEU A 44 23.74 11.58 8.88
N MET A 45 24.20 12.39 7.93
CA MET A 45 23.46 13.59 7.52
C MET A 45 22.09 13.23 6.94
N ALA A 46 22.02 12.18 6.11
CA ALA A 46 20.76 11.71 5.55
C ALA A 46 19.80 11.18 6.63
N GLU A 47 20.32 10.44 7.62
CA GLU A 47 19.52 9.99 8.76
C GLU A 47 18.94 11.16 9.57
N ALA A 48 19.73 12.18 9.84
CA ALA A 48 19.29 13.38 10.56
C ALA A 48 18.17 14.12 9.80
N GLU A 49 18.26 14.22 8.47
CA GLU A 49 17.19 14.80 7.66
C GLU A 49 15.93 13.90 7.63
N LEU A 50 16.11 12.59 7.64
CA LEU A 50 15.02 11.61 7.66
C LEU A 50 14.20 11.63 8.96
N GLU A 51 14.83 11.91 10.10
CA GLU A 51 14.17 12.10 11.40
C GLU A 51 13.26 13.34 11.38
N SER A 52 13.61 14.35 10.60
CA SER A 52 12.76 15.51 10.35
C SER A 52 11.61 15.11 9.45
N SER A 53 10.38 15.09 9.98
CA SER A 53 9.16 14.63 9.26
C SER A 53 8.83 15.38 7.96
N ARG A 54 9.57 16.46 7.64
CA ARG A 54 9.33 17.34 6.48
C ARG A 54 10.43 17.29 5.41
N LYS A 55 11.43 16.42 5.56
CA LYS A 55 12.60 16.42 4.69
C LYS A 55 13.00 15.02 4.20
N ALA A 56 12.03 14.16 4.05
CA ALA A 56 12.27 12.79 3.56
C ALA A 56 12.82 12.77 2.11
N ASP A 57 12.43 13.73 1.27
CA ASP A 57 12.98 13.93 -0.08
C ASP A 57 14.47 14.29 -0.05
N GLU A 58 14.89 15.19 0.84
CA GLU A 58 16.28 15.57 1.02
C GLU A 58 17.11 14.40 1.57
N ALA A 59 16.55 13.64 2.53
CA ALA A 59 17.19 12.42 3.00
C ALA A 59 17.40 11.41 1.88
N ALA A 60 16.40 11.19 1.02
CA ALA A 60 16.51 10.31 -0.14
C ALA A 60 17.61 10.76 -1.12
N ARG A 61 17.74 12.08 -1.32
CA ARG A 61 18.80 12.65 -2.14
C ARG A 61 20.18 12.37 -1.53
N LEU A 62 20.35 12.62 -0.23
CA LEU A 62 21.62 12.41 0.46
C LEU A 62 22.02 10.93 0.49
N PHE A 63 21.08 10.00 0.74
CA PHE A 63 21.36 8.56 0.61
C PHE A 63 21.82 8.20 -0.79
N GLY A 64 21.22 8.79 -1.84
CA GLY A 64 21.65 8.60 -3.22
C GLY A 64 23.07 9.11 -3.50
N GLU A 65 23.52 10.20 -2.83
CA GLU A 65 24.88 10.70 -2.94
C GLU A 65 25.92 9.71 -2.37
N VAL A 66 25.58 8.95 -1.32
CA VAL A 66 26.47 7.90 -0.79
C VAL A 66 26.75 6.85 -1.87
N GLU A 67 25.72 6.38 -2.55
CA GLU A 67 25.86 5.40 -3.64
C GLU A 67 26.64 5.99 -4.83
N ARG A 68 26.34 7.24 -5.20
CA ARG A 68 27.00 7.91 -6.34
C ARG A 68 28.49 8.10 -6.13
N LEU A 69 28.90 8.54 -4.93
CA LEU A 69 30.30 8.88 -4.62
C LEU A 69 31.10 7.64 -4.19
N TYR A 70 30.47 6.71 -3.49
CA TYR A 70 31.15 5.58 -2.84
C TYR A 70 30.44 4.24 -3.11
N PRO A 71 30.24 3.84 -4.38
CA PRO A 71 29.35 2.71 -4.75
C PRO A 71 29.77 1.36 -4.18
N TYR A 72 31.04 1.20 -3.80
CA TYR A 72 31.58 -0.05 -3.27
C TYR A 72 31.74 -0.05 -1.72
N SER A 73 31.24 0.97 -1.06
CA SER A 73 31.29 1.03 0.41
C SER A 73 30.15 0.25 1.05
N GLU A 74 30.36 -0.26 2.26
CA GLU A 74 29.29 -0.85 3.07
C GLU A 74 28.15 0.16 3.35
N TRP A 75 28.50 1.45 3.38
CA TRP A 75 27.52 2.52 3.55
C TRP A 75 26.63 2.69 2.32
N ALA A 76 27.11 2.40 1.11
CA ALA A 76 26.29 2.48 -0.11
C ALA A 76 25.15 1.46 -0.09
N LYS A 77 25.43 0.23 0.37
CA LYS A 77 24.40 -0.80 0.54
C LYS A 77 23.33 -0.35 1.53
N ARG A 78 23.71 0.13 2.70
CA ARG A 78 22.79 0.66 3.72
C ARG A 78 22.04 1.88 3.21
N ALA A 79 22.70 2.79 2.52
CA ALA A 79 22.11 3.98 1.95
C ALA A 79 21.03 3.64 0.90
N LEU A 80 21.25 2.60 0.10
CA LEU A 80 20.30 2.19 -0.93
C LEU A 80 18.95 1.75 -0.33
N ILE A 81 18.96 0.97 0.74
CA ILE A 81 17.73 0.55 1.41
C ILE A 81 17.04 1.72 2.13
N MET A 82 17.83 2.59 2.77
CA MET A 82 17.33 3.79 3.45
C MET A 82 16.79 4.83 2.46
N GLN A 83 17.35 4.92 1.26
CA GLN A 83 16.81 5.73 0.17
C GLN A 83 15.42 5.25 -0.27
N ALA A 84 15.24 3.94 -0.43
CA ALA A 84 13.93 3.37 -0.75
C ALA A 84 12.90 3.70 0.34
N TYR A 85 13.29 3.60 1.61
CA TYR A 85 12.44 3.98 2.74
C TYR A 85 12.12 5.48 2.75
N ALA A 86 13.10 6.34 2.51
CA ALA A 86 12.91 7.79 2.46
C ALA A 86 11.93 8.20 1.34
N TYR A 87 12.05 7.61 0.16
CA TYR A 87 11.07 7.79 -0.92
C TYR A 87 9.67 7.32 -0.52
N HIS A 88 9.56 6.17 0.15
CA HIS A 88 8.27 5.68 0.63
C HIS A 88 7.64 6.66 1.64
N LYS A 89 8.43 7.14 2.60
CA LYS A 89 8.00 8.12 3.61
C LYS A 89 7.52 9.44 2.97
N ASP A 90 8.14 9.84 1.86
CA ASP A 90 7.76 11.02 1.05
C ASP A 90 6.59 10.72 0.08
N ARG A 91 6.03 9.51 0.10
CA ARG A 91 4.97 9.03 -0.81
C ARG A 91 5.37 8.98 -2.29
N ARG A 92 6.65 8.98 -2.57
CA ARG A 92 7.22 8.77 -3.90
C ARG A 92 7.35 7.26 -4.14
N TYR A 93 6.20 6.63 -4.26
CA TYR A 93 6.09 5.17 -4.26
C TYR A 93 6.76 4.50 -5.47
N GLU A 94 6.81 5.16 -6.62
CA GLU A 94 7.49 4.62 -7.80
C GLU A 94 9.01 4.57 -7.61
N GLU A 95 9.59 5.65 -7.10
CA GLU A 95 11.02 5.70 -6.80
C GLU A 95 11.39 4.74 -5.66
N SER A 96 10.53 4.62 -4.65
CA SER A 96 10.69 3.64 -3.59
C SER A 96 10.76 2.21 -4.15
N ARG A 97 9.82 1.83 -5.02
CA ARG A 97 9.80 0.50 -5.67
C ARG A 97 11.03 0.26 -6.51
N ALA A 98 11.40 1.24 -7.36
CA ALA A 98 12.57 1.11 -8.23
C ALA A 98 13.86 0.94 -7.41
N THR A 99 14.01 1.70 -6.32
CA THR A 99 15.19 1.62 -5.45
C THR A 99 15.21 0.32 -4.63
N ALA A 100 14.06 -0.11 -4.09
CA ALA A 100 13.95 -1.39 -3.39
C ALA A 100 14.23 -2.58 -4.34
N GLN A 101 13.74 -2.53 -5.58
CA GLN A 101 14.03 -3.56 -6.57
C GLN A 101 15.53 -3.63 -6.90
N ARG A 102 16.19 -2.47 -7.07
CA ARG A 102 17.66 -2.44 -7.26
C ARG A 102 18.40 -3.10 -6.10
N PHE A 103 17.97 -2.86 -4.84
CA PHE A 103 18.55 -3.52 -3.69
C PHE A 103 18.42 -5.04 -3.78
N ILE A 104 17.23 -5.54 -4.10
CA ILE A 104 16.97 -6.99 -4.25
C ILE A 104 17.82 -7.58 -5.37
N ASP A 105 18.00 -6.88 -6.48
CA ASP A 105 18.76 -7.34 -7.63
C ASP A 105 20.27 -7.40 -7.34
N PHE A 106 20.80 -6.44 -6.58
CA PHE A 106 22.23 -6.37 -6.25
C PHE A 106 22.58 -7.24 -5.03
N TYR A 107 21.66 -7.37 -4.08
CA TYR A 107 21.90 -8.04 -2.79
C TYR A 107 20.81 -9.08 -2.44
N PRO A 108 20.56 -10.08 -3.33
CA PRO A 108 19.40 -10.97 -3.16
C PRO A 108 19.50 -11.91 -1.95
N ALA A 109 20.69 -12.12 -1.40
CA ALA A 109 20.96 -12.96 -0.24
C ALA A 109 21.27 -12.15 1.04
N ASP A 110 21.13 -10.84 0.99
CA ASP A 110 21.34 -9.97 2.14
C ASP A 110 20.21 -10.10 3.17
N GLU A 111 20.51 -9.86 4.45
CA GLU A 111 19.51 -9.88 5.53
C GLU A 111 18.40 -8.85 5.33
N ASP A 112 18.73 -7.70 4.71
CA ASP A 112 17.79 -6.64 4.41
C ASP A 112 16.95 -6.89 3.14
N ALA A 113 17.20 -7.96 2.38
CA ALA A 113 16.45 -8.28 1.16
C ALA A 113 14.95 -8.52 1.47
N ALA A 114 14.64 -9.10 2.62
CA ALA A 114 13.26 -9.27 3.08
C ALA A 114 12.57 -7.93 3.32
N TYR A 115 13.28 -6.97 3.93
CA TYR A 115 12.78 -5.61 4.14
C TYR A 115 12.57 -4.86 2.82
N ALA A 116 13.55 -4.94 1.90
CA ALA A 116 13.42 -4.34 0.58
C ALA A 116 12.19 -4.87 -0.17
N GLN A 117 11.96 -6.19 -0.16
CA GLN A 117 10.77 -6.80 -0.77
C GLN A 117 9.47 -6.34 -0.10
N TYR A 118 9.49 -6.22 1.22
CA TYR A 118 8.34 -5.72 1.97
C TYR A 118 8.05 -4.25 1.67
N LEU A 119 9.08 -3.40 1.57
CA LEU A 119 8.94 -1.99 1.23
C LEU A 119 8.40 -1.78 -0.19
N LEU A 120 8.85 -2.61 -1.14
CA LEU A 120 8.29 -2.66 -2.49
C LEU A 120 6.79 -3.00 -2.45
N ALA A 121 6.41 -4.01 -1.66
CA ALA A 121 5.01 -4.41 -1.49
C ALA A 121 4.17 -3.30 -0.82
N LEU A 122 4.69 -2.64 0.21
CA LEU A 122 4.05 -1.50 0.88
C LEU A 122 3.80 -0.35 -0.10
N SER A 123 4.74 -0.11 -1.00
CA SER A 123 4.61 0.97 -1.99
C SER A 123 3.48 0.76 -2.99
N TYR A 124 3.02 -0.48 -3.20
CA TYR A 124 1.76 -0.77 -3.89
C TYR A 124 0.56 -0.69 -2.96
N TYR A 125 0.69 -1.30 -1.76
CA TYR A 125 -0.39 -1.42 -0.80
C TYR A 125 -0.92 -0.05 -0.33
N ASP A 126 -0.04 0.88 -0.02
CA ASP A 126 -0.40 2.22 0.48
C ASP A 126 -1.04 3.13 -0.59
N GLN A 127 -1.06 2.67 -1.84
CA GLN A 127 -1.76 3.32 -2.95
C GLN A 127 -3.12 2.68 -3.28
N ILE A 128 -3.56 1.65 -2.53
CA ILE A 128 -4.88 1.06 -2.73
C ILE A 128 -5.95 2.12 -2.44
N ASP A 129 -6.79 2.36 -3.44
CA ASP A 129 -7.88 3.35 -3.37
C ASP A 129 -9.18 2.68 -2.90
N LEU A 130 -10.29 3.41 -2.93
CA LEU A 130 -11.61 2.94 -2.55
C LEU A 130 -12.05 1.73 -3.38
N VAL A 131 -12.87 0.87 -2.79
CA VAL A 131 -13.42 -0.37 -3.41
C VAL A 131 -14.02 -0.11 -4.79
N GLY A 132 -14.69 1.03 -4.99
CA GLY A 132 -15.31 1.41 -6.26
C GLY A 132 -14.33 1.76 -7.40
N ARG A 133 -13.03 1.97 -7.11
CA ARG A 133 -12.02 2.41 -8.06
C ARG A 133 -11.33 1.24 -8.79
N ASP A 134 -10.32 1.57 -9.60
CA ASP A 134 -9.47 0.57 -10.25
C ASP A 134 -8.71 -0.27 -9.22
N GLN A 135 -8.60 -1.56 -9.47
CA GLN A 135 -7.97 -2.52 -8.56
C GLN A 135 -6.58 -2.98 -9.04
N GLY A 136 -6.01 -2.33 -10.05
CA GLY A 136 -4.70 -2.69 -10.59
C GLY A 136 -3.60 -2.69 -9.53
N LEU A 137 -3.55 -1.66 -8.69
CA LEU A 137 -2.59 -1.56 -7.57
C LEU A 137 -2.84 -2.61 -6.49
N THR A 138 -4.12 -2.98 -6.23
CA THR A 138 -4.45 -4.04 -5.29
C THR A 138 -3.91 -5.40 -5.74
N PHE A 139 -4.02 -5.73 -7.03
CA PHE A 139 -3.42 -6.96 -7.58
C PHE A 139 -1.89 -6.96 -7.49
N GLN A 140 -1.24 -5.82 -7.78
CA GLN A 140 0.21 -5.68 -7.66
C GLN A 140 0.67 -5.80 -6.20
N ALA A 141 -0.07 -5.18 -5.27
CA ALA A 141 0.19 -5.32 -3.83
C ALA A 141 0.10 -6.78 -3.37
N LEU A 142 -0.98 -7.49 -3.76
CA LEU A 142 -1.14 -8.90 -3.43
C LEU A 142 0.01 -9.77 -3.96
N GLN A 143 0.43 -9.54 -5.21
CA GLN A 143 1.55 -10.29 -5.79
C GLN A 143 2.86 -10.03 -5.05
N ALA A 144 3.15 -8.75 -4.75
CA ALA A 144 4.36 -8.37 -4.05
C ALA A 144 4.37 -8.86 -2.58
N LEU A 145 3.23 -8.78 -1.86
CA LEU A 145 3.07 -9.30 -0.51
C LEU A 145 3.21 -10.82 -0.47
N ARG A 146 2.65 -11.53 -1.45
CA ARG A 146 2.83 -12.98 -1.59
C ARG A 146 4.31 -13.34 -1.72
N THR A 147 5.07 -12.57 -2.50
CA THR A 147 6.52 -12.79 -2.64
C THR A 147 7.24 -12.67 -1.30
N VAL A 148 6.85 -11.71 -0.42
CA VAL A 148 7.42 -11.62 0.94
C VAL A 148 7.11 -12.89 1.74
N ILE A 149 5.86 -13.34 1.72
CA ILE A 149 5.39 -14.49 2.51
C ILE A 149 6.07 -15.79 2.06
N GLU A 150 6.21 -16.01 0.75
CA GLU A 150 6.73 -17.24 0.18
C GLU A 150 8.26 -17.30 0.18
N ARG A 151 8.92 -16.16 -0.10
CA ARG A 151 10.39 -16.13 -0.23
C ARG A 151 11.10 -15.87 1.09
N TYR A 152 10.44 -15.16 2.02
CA TYR A 152 11.03 -14.76 3.30
C TYR A 152 10.11 -15.14 4.49
N PRO A 153 9.68 -16.40 4.62
CA PRO A 153 8.66 -16.82 5.60
C PRO A 153 9.10 -16.62 7.05
N ASP A 154 10.40 -16.69 7.32
CA ASP A 154 10.99 -16.56 8.65
C ASP A 154 11.34 -15.09 9.01
N SER A 155 11.12 -14.14 8.10
CA SER A 155 11.39 -12.72 8.37
C SER A 155 10.32 -12.11 9.29
N GLU A 156 10.72 -11.09 10.04
CA GLU A 156 9.79 -10.30 10.86
C GLU A 156 8.67 -9.64 10.02
N TYR A 157 8.92 -9.42 8.72
CA TYR A 157 7.99 -8.81 7.78
C TYR A 157 6.89 -9.76 7.29
N ALA A 158 7.12 -11.07 7.34
CA ALA A 158 6.19 -12.08 6.81
C ALA A 158 4.80 -12.00 7.46
N LYS A 159 4.72 -11.84 8.79
CA LYS A 159 3.45 -11.71 9.51
C LYS A 159 2.69 -10.45 9.11
N SER A 160 3.39 -9.33 8.99
CA SER A 160 2.79 -8.06 8.57
C SER A 160 2.35 -8.10 7.11
N ALA A 161 3.12 -8.77 6.25
CA ALA A 161 2.76 -9.01 4.86
C ALA A 161 1.49 -9.88 4.73
N MET A 162 1.36 -10.92 5.56
CA MET A 162 0.17 -11.78 5.59
C MET A 162 -1.09 -11.00 5.96
N LEU A 163 -1.04 -10.19 7.01
CA LEU A 163 -2.18 -9.35 7.41
C LEU A 163 -2.60 -8.37 6.30
N LYS A 164 -1.61 -7.74 5.64
CA LYS A 164 -1.89 -6.82 4.52
C LYS A 164 -2.40 -7.56 3.29
N PHE A 165 -1.91 -8.76 3.05
CA PHE A 165 -2.41 -9.63 1.99
C PHE A 165 -3.89 -9.95 2.22
N ASP A 166 -4.27 -10.37 3.42
CA ASP A 166 -5.66 -10.70 3.75
C ASP A 166 -6.57 -9.47 3.60
N LEU A 167 -6.11 -8.29 4.04
CA LEU A 167 -6.87 -7.04 3.88
C LEU A 167 -7.03 -6.63 2.41
N ALA A 168 -5.98 -6.74 1.60
CA ALA A 168 -6.05 -6.44 0.17
C ALA A 168 -6.92 -7.46 -0.58
N PHE A 169 -6.89 -8.73 -0.14
CA PHE A 169 -7.71 -9.80 -0.68
C PHE A 169 -9.20 -9.59 -0.37
N ASP A 170 -9.49 -9.21 0.88
CA ASP A 170 -10.85 -8.83 1.31
C ASP A 170 -11.37 -7.61 0.54
N HIS A 171 -10.49 -6.65 0.22
CA HIS A 171 -10.83 -5.47 -0.59
C HIS A 171 -11.28 -5.84 -2.01
N LEU A 172 -10.64 -6.84 -2.65
CA LEU A 172 -11.10 -7.35 -3.95
C LEU A 172 -12.47 -8.04 -3.86
N ALA A 173 -12.68 -8.84 -2.81
CA ALA A 173 -13.99 -9.45 -2.57
C ALA A 173 -15.08 -8.39 -2.36
N ALA A 174 -14.78 -7.33 -1.61
CA ALA A 174 -15.68 -6.19 -1.40
C ALA A 174 -16.12 -5.54 -2.72
N LYS A 175 -15.23 -5.44 -3.71
CA LYS A 175 -15.54 -4.92 -5.05
C LYS A 175 -16.59 -5.78 -5.76
N GLU A 176 -16.41 -7.09 -5.76
CA GLU A 176 -17.38 -8.01 -6.38
C GLU A 176 -18.72 -7.96 -5.65
N MET A 177 -18.70 -7.86 -4.31
CA MET A 177 -19.90 -7.69 -3.50
C MET A 177 -20.65 -6.40 -3.83
N GLU A 178 -19.95 -5.28 -3.98
CA GLU A 178 -20.54 -3.98 -4.33
C GLU A 178 -21.29 -4.06 -5.68
N ILE A 179 -20.62 -4.64 -6.69
CA ILE A 179 -21.20 -4.83 -8.03
C ILE A 179 -22.38 -5.80 -7.96
N GLY A 180 -22.25 -6.91 -7.22
CA GLY A 180 -23.32 -7.90 -7.03
C GLY A 180 -24.56 -7.30 -6.39
N ARG A 181 -24.40 -6.54 -5.29
CA ARG A 181 -25.50 -5.83 -4.62
C ARG A 181 -26.15 -4.77 -5.54
N TYR A 182 -25.37 -4.11 -6.37
CA TYR A 182 -25.92 -3.17 -7.36
C TYR A 182 -26.86 -3.86 -8.36
N TYR A 183 -26.43 -4.99 -8.94
CA TYR A 183 -27.27 -5.77 -9.87
C TYR A 183 -28.49 -6.40 -9.18
N LEU A 184 -28.32 -6.92 -7.97
CA LEU A 184 -29.40 -7.52 -7.19
C LEU A 184 -30.53 -6.51 -6.95
N ARG A 185 -30.21 -5.30 -6.48
CA ARG A 185 -31.19 -4.23 -6.25
C ARG A 185 -31.94 -3.80 -7.51
N ARG A 186 -31.36 -4.01 -8.69
CA ARG A 186 -31.98 -3.72 -9.99
C ARG A 186 -32.73 -4.90 -10.61
N GLY A 187 -32.80 -6.02 -9.93
CA GLY A 187 -33.46 -7.22 -10.44
C GLY A 187 -32.68 -7.97 -11.52
N HIS A 188 -31.40 -7.62 -11.74
CA HIS A 188 -30.54 -8.34 -12.69
C HIS A 188 -29.89 -9.55 -12.01
N PHE A 189 -30.74 -10.52 -11.62
CA PHE A 189 -30.34 -11.63 -10.76
C PHE A 189 -29.19 -12.46 -11.31
N THR A 190 -29.21 -12.80 -12.62
CA THR A 190 -28.12 -13.58 -13.24
C THR A 190 -26.76 -12.83 -13.16
N ALA A 191 -26.77 -11.51 -13.37
CA ALA A 191 -25.55 -10.71 -13.26
C ALA A 191 -25.06 -10.64 -11.80
N ALA A 192 -25.98 -10.52 -10.84
CA ALA A 192 -25.67 -10.55 -9.41
C ALA A 192 -25.06 -11.91 -8.99
N ILE A 193 -25.68 -13.03 -9.43
CA ILE A 193 -25.19 -14.39 -9.18
C ILE A 193 -23.74 -14.54 -9.64
N ASN A 194 -23.42 -14.08 -10.85
CA ASN A 194 -22.05 -14.19 -11.37
C ASN A 194 -21.03 -13.45 -10.49
N ARG A 195 -21.39 -12.29 -9.92
CA ARG A 195 -20.52 -11.54 -9.01
C ARG A 195 -20.36 -12.22 -7.66
N PHE A 196 -21.44 -12.65 -7.05
CA PHE A 196 -21.38 -13.36 -5.77
C PHE A 196 -20.71 -14.73 -5.90
N ARG A 197 -20.83 -15.37 -7.07
CA ARG A 197 -20.12 -16.60 -7.39
C ARG A 197 -18.61 -16.42 -7.32
N VAL A 198 -18.05 -15.35 -7.90
CA VAL A 198 -16.62 -15.02 -7.82
C VAL A 198 -16.18 -14.92 -6.35
N VAL A 199 -16.99 -14.31 -5.48
CA VAL A 199 -16.66 -14.23 -4.05
C VAL A 199 -16.60 -15.62 -3.41
N VAL A 200 -17.54 -16.48 -3.68
CA VAL A 200 -17.60 -17.83 -3.09
C VAL A 200 -16.54 -18.78 -3.66
N GLU A 201 -16.15 -18.63 -4.93
CA GLU A 201 -15.13 -19.47 -5.58
C GLU A 201 -13.70 -18.99 -5.28
N ASP A 202 -13.44 -17.69 -5.50
CA ASP A 202 -12.07 -17.15 -5.50
C ASP A 202 -11.69 -16.48 -4.18
N PHE A 203 -12.69 -15.96 -3.42
CA PHE A 203 -12.47 -15.18 -2.18
C PHE A 203 -13.09 -15.84 -0.94
N LYS A 204 -13.16 -17.15 -0.92
CA LYS A 204 -13.87 -17.96 0.10
C LYS A 204 -13.38 -17.79 1.53
N THR A 205 -12.20 -17.26 1.75
CA THR A 205 -11.60 -17.01 3.08
C THR A 205 -11.87 -15.60 3.60
N THR A 206 -12.55 -14.76 2.81
CA THR A 206 -12.83 -13.37 3.17
C THR A 206 -14.07 -13.26 4.06
N THR A 207 -14.20 -12.10 4.72
CA THR A 207 -15.36 -11.74 5.54
C THR A 207 -16.67 -11.66 4.73
N HIS A 208 -16.56 -11.52 3.43
CA HIS A 208 -17.69 -11.34 2.50
C HIS A 208 -18.39 -12.64 2.09
N THR A 209 -17.78 -13.80 2.31
CA THR A 209 -18.29 -15.09 1.81
C THR A 209 -19.66 -15.44 2.37
N ALA A 210 -19.92 -15.17 3.65
CA ALA A 210 -21.21 -15.45 4.28
C ALA A 210 -22.32 -14.59 3.65
N GLU A 211 -22.11 -13.29 3.46
CA GLU A 211 -23.05 -12.42 2.78
C GLU A 211 -23.25 -12.84 1.33
N ALA A 212 -22.19 -13.20 0.60
CA ALA A 212 -22.30 -13.65 -0.79
C ALA A 212 -23.21 -14.87 -0.95
N LEU A 213 -23.08 -15.85 -0.05
CA LEU A 213 -23.95 -17.04 -0.02
C LEU A 213 -25.42 -16.67 0.26
N PHE A 214 -25.65 -15.76 1.20
CA PHE A 214 -27.00 -15.27 1.48
C PHE A 214 -27.60 -14.53 0.25
N ARG A 215 -26.85 -13.65 -0.39
CA ARG A 215 -27.30 -12.94 -1.60
C ARG A 215 -27.52 -13.88 -2.78
N LEU A 216 -26.81 -15.01 -2.86
CA LEU A 216 -27.08 -16.06 -3.81
C LEU A 216 -28.44 -16.73 -3.53
N ILE A 217 -28.79 -17.00 -2.27
CA ILE A 217 -30.12 -17.52 -1.91
C ILE A 217 -31.20 -16.58 -2.40
N GLU A 218 -31.11 -15.27 -2.12
CA GLU A 218 -32.06 -14.26 -2.58
C GLU A 218 -32.22 -14.27 -4.10
N ALA A 219 -31.08 -14.25 -4.83
CA ALA A 219 -31.08 -14.20 -6.28
C ALA A 219 -31.65 -15.48 -6.93
N TYR A 220 -31.27 -16.66 -6.40
CA TYR A 220 -31.78 -17.95 -6.91
C TYR A 220 -33.26 -18.09 -6.65
N LEU A 221 -33.76 -17.78 -5.46
CA LEU A 221 -35.19 -17.81 -5.16
C LEU A 221 -36.00 -16.83 -6.04
N SER A 222 -35.42 -15.69 -6.40
CA SER A 222 -36.05 -14.73 -7.32
C SER A 222 -36.17 -15.25 -8.76
N LEU A 223 -35.32 -16.21 -9.14
CA LEU A 223 -35.35 -16.89 -10.44
C LEU A 223 -36.12 -18.22 -10.40
N GLY A 224 -36.61 -18.65 -9.23
CA GLY A 224 -37.26 -19.98 -9.06
C GLY A 224 -36.29 -21.15 -9.10
N LEU A 225 -35.00 -20.90 -8.82
CA LEU A 225 -33.93 -21.91 -8.78
C LEU A 225 -33.76 -22.43 -7.34
N ASP A 226 -34.77 -23.17 -6.88
CA ASP A 226 -34.88 -23.58 -5.48
C ASP A 226 -33.77 -24.54 -5.04
N GLU A 227 -33.30 -25.44 -5.90
CA GLU A 227 -32.23 -26.39 -5.58
C GLU A 227 -30.89 -25.69 -5.34
N GLU A 228 -30.59 -24.66 -6.13
CA GLU A 228 -29.38 -23.82 -5.96
C GLU A 228 -29.48 -22.99 -4.70
N ALA A 229 -30.64 -22.41 -4.40
CA ALA A 229 -30.86 -21.68 -3.15
C ALA A 229 -30.68 -22.56 -1.92
N GLN A 230 -31.23 -23.78 -1.92
CA GLN A 230 -31.09 -24.77 -0.84
C GLN A 230 -29.61 -25.16 -0.66
N THR A 231 -28.87 -25.36 -1.77
CA THR A 231 -27.47 -25.71 -1.73
C THR A 231 -26.61 -24.57 -1.17
N ALA A 232 -26.87 -23.31 -1.57
CA ALA A 232 -26.22 -22.13 -1.00
C ALA A 232 -26.47 -22.02 0.51
N GLY A 233 -27.74 -22.28 0.94
CA GLY A 233 -28.12 -22.32 2.34
C GLY A 233 -27.41 -23.43 3.14
N ALA A 234 -27.20 -24.61 2.53
CA ALA A 234 -26.48 -25.72 3.15
C ALA A 234 -24.99 -25.35 3.38
N ILE A 235 -24.34 -24.71 2.40
CA ILE A 235 -22.96 -24.23 2.53
C ILE A 235 -22.85 -23.18 3.64
N LEU A 236 -23.77 -22.21 3.63
CA LEU A 236 -23.84 -21.13 4.62
C LEU A 236 -24.04 -21.69 6.03
N GLY A 237 -24.97 -22.63 6.20
CA GLY A 237 -25.24 -23.26 7.50
C GLY A 237 -24.11 -24.13 8.04
N TYR A 238 -23.34 -24.75 7.15
CA TYR A 238 -22.20 -25.56 7.58
C TYR A 238 -21.02 -24.69 8.04
N ASN A 239 -20.65 -23.66 7.26
CA ASN A 239 -19.43 -22.90 7.50
C ASN A 239 -19.66 -21.66 8.37
N PHE A 240 -20.84 -21.06 8.34
CA PHE A 240 -21.15 -19.76 8.94
C PHE A 240 -22.42 -19.78 9.80
N ARG A 241 -22.67 -20.87 10.50
CA ARG A 241 -23.90 -21.11 11.28
C ARG A 241 -24.20 -20.01 12.32
N GLY A 242 -23.17 -19.38 12.87
CA GLY A 242 -23.31 -18.30 13.84
C GLY A 242 -23.46 -16.90 13.26
N SER A 243 -23.52 -16.75 11.92
CA SER A 243 -23.67 -15.45 11.28
C SER A 243 -25.14 -15.05 11.14
N GLU A 244 -25.41 -13.74 11.17
CA GLU A 244 -26.72 -13.16 10.85
C GLU A 244 -27.21 -13.57 9.46
N TRP A 245 -26.28 -13.68 8.50
CA TRP A 245 -26.57 -14.12 7.13
C TRP A 245 -27.16 -15.54 7.06
N TYR A 246 -26.75 -16.43 7.96
CA TYR A 246 -27.33 -17.76 8.03
C TYR A 246 -28.75 -17.73 8.60
N GLU A 247 -29.00 -16.95 9.63
CA GLU A 247 -30.33 -16.80 10.22
C GLU A 247 -31.31 -16.25 9.17
N ASP A 248 -30.93 -15.19 8.47
CA ASP A 248 -31.74 -14.59 7.42
C ASP A 248 -31.97 -15.56 6.25
N GLY A 249 -30.93 -16.26 5.80
CA GLY A 249 -31.02 -17.25 4.72
C GLY A 249 -31.89 -18.44 5.08
N TYR A 250 -31.78 -18.94 6.33
CA TYR A 250 -32.63 -20.01 6.84
C TYR A 250 -34.12 -19.60 6.88
N ASN A 251 -34.41 -18.42 7.41
CA ASN A 251 -35.75 -17.88 7.50
C ASN A 251 -36.38 -17.68 6.09
N LEU A 252 -35.57 -17.21 5.14
CA LEU A 252 -36.00 -16.98 3.77
C LEU A 252 -36.34 -18.30 3.06
N LEU A 253 -35.56 -19.35 3.23
CA LEU A 253 -35.81 -20.69 2.68
C LEU A 253 -37.01 -21.34 3.33
N THR A 254 -37.07 -21.39 4.66
CA THR A 254 -38.16 -22.04 5.39
C THR A 254 -39.51 -21.35 5.19
N GLY A 255 -39.49 -20.01 5.04
CA GLY A 255 -40.68 -19.24 4.67
C GLY A 255 -41.29 -19.63 3.32
N LYS A 256 -40.49 -20.28 2.45
CA LYS A 256 -40.96 -20.87 1.16
C LYS A 256 -41.16 -22.39 1.24
N GLY A 257 -41.07 -22.99 2.42
CA GLY A 257 -41.20 -24.44 2.59
C GLY A 257 -39.98 -25.25 2.13
N LEU A 258 -38.85 -24.58 1.97
CA LEU A 258 -37.59 -25.20 1.57
C LEU A 258 -36.65 -25.39 2.81
N ALA A 259 -35.70 -26.32 2.73
CA ALA A 259 -34.72 -26.54 3.77
C ALA A 259 -33.33 -26.40 3.20
N PRO A 260 -32.33 -25.91 4.01
CA PRO A 260 -30.94 -25.92 3.60
C PRO A 260 -30.42 -27.34 3.38
N GLU A 261 -30.34 -27.76 2.14
CA GLU A 261 -29.92 -29.12 1.76
C GLU A 261 -29.17 -29.07 0.42
N ALA A 262 -28.06 -29.79 0.33
CA ALA A 262 -27.27 -29.83 -0.90
C ALA A 262 -27.98 -30.65 -1.98
N ARG A 263 -28.59 -29.98 -2.93
CA ARG A 263 -29.33 -30.54 -4.06
C ARG A 263 -28.77 -30.11 -5.41
N GLY A 264 -29.24 -30.73 -6.48
CA GLY A 264 -28.86 -30.38 -7.84
C GLY A 264 -27.44 -30.78 -8.23
N THR A 265 -26.99 -30.34 -9.42
CA THR A 265 -25.68 -30.66 -10.01
C THR A 265 -24.86 -29.38 -10.38
N SER A 266 -25.31 -28.24 -9.87
CA SER A 266 -24.69 -26.93 -10.18
C SER A 266 -23.29 -26.79 -9.61
N TRP A 267 -22.58 -25.71 -10.00
CA TRP A 267 -21.26 -25.36 -9.48
C TRP A 267 -21.22 -25.29 -7.95
N LEU A 268 -22.29 -24.87 -7.31
CA LEU A 268 -22.44 -24.86 -5.85
C LEU A 268 -22.25 -26.23 -5.22
N ARG A 269 -22.65 -27.30 -5.93
CA ARG A 269 -22.44 -28.68 -5.45
C ARG A 269 -20.94 -29.03 -5.43
N THR A 270 -20.18 -28.51 -6.37
CA THR A 270 -18.72 -28.67 -6.38
C THR A 270 -18.11 -27.93 -5.19
N ILE A 271 -18.50 -26.68 -4.95
CA ILE A 271 -18.07 -25.91 -3.77
C ILE A 271 -18.49 -26.62 -2.47
N HIS A 272 -19.70 -27.12 -2.38
CA HIS A 272 -20.16 -27.90 -1.22
C HIS A 272 -19.27 -29.11 -0.96
N ARG A 273 -18.88 -29.88 -1.98
CA ARG A 273 -17.98 -31.02 -1.82
C ARG A 273 -16.59 -30.59 -1.37
N GLN A 274 -16.03 -29.54 -1.95
CA GLN A 274 -14.72 -29.01 -1.58
C GLN A 274 -14.69 -28.46 -0.15
N MET A 275 -15.64 -27.60 0.18
CA MET A 275 -15.66 -26.91 1.48
C MET A 275 -16.09 -27.82 2.66
N ILE A 276 -16.95 -28.79 2.40
CA ILE A 276 -17.56 -29.62 3.47
C ILE A 276 -16.92 -31.00 3.55
N ARG A 277 -16.62 -31.62 2.41
CA ARG A 277 -16.08 -32.99 2.35
C ARG A 277 -14.58 -33.04 2.12
N GLY A 278 -13.92 -31.91 1.86
CA GLY A 278 -12.49 -31.86 1.55
C GLY A 278 -12.12 -32.57 0.23
N GLU A 279 -13.09 -32.79 -0.66
CA GLU A 279 -12.87 -33.42 -1.96
C GLU A 279 -12.31 -32.37 -2.94
N TRP A 280 -10.98 -32.23 -2.99
CA TRP A 280 -10.31 -31.41 -3.98
C TRP A 280 -10.16 -32.22 -5.28
N LEU A 281 -10.66 -31.64 -6.38
CA LEU A 281 -10.58 -32.25 -7.72
C LEU A 281 -9.19 -32.09 -8.30
#